data_89dd6afe1de2b4a74d2e3e4fdcae6e4e
#
_entry.id   89dd6afe1de2b4a74d2e3e4fdcae6e4e
#
_cell.length_a   1.000
_cell.length_b   1.000
_cell.length_c   1.000
_cell.angle_alpha   90.00
_cell.angle_beta   90.00
_cell.angle_gamma   90.00
#
_symmetry.space_group_name_H-M   'P 1'
#
loop_
_entity.id
_entity.type
_entity.pdbx_description
1 polymer ?
#
loop_
_entity_poly.entity_id
_entity_poly.type
_entity_poly.pdbx_seq_one_letter_code
_entity_poly.pdbx_strand_id
1 'polypeptide(L)'
;MRKNFSISSGDEGVYESQGGVLTNSSGTVTADLTAYSVSEPAASPYVVAMGGTTLSTNGTTWAGETVWNEGLATVSSTDTRKRLWATGGGVSSFETAPSWQTAALGSSVTKRVLPDVAFDAAQSSGAQIVYQGGPYAIGGTSLASPLVAGIMALA
;
A
#
# COMPACT_ATOMS: atom_id res chain seq x y z
N MET A 1 -18.09 -11.60 19.70
CA MET A 1 -18.08 -10.82 18.46
C MET A 1 -16.66 -10.89 17.89
N ARG A 2 -16.48 -11.40 16.68
CA ARG A 2 -15.15 -11.37 15.99
C ARG A 2 -14.96 -9.97 15.42
N LYS A 3 -13.79 -9.39 15.60
CA LYS A 3 -13.41 -8.10 15.01
C LYS A 3 -12.43 -8.37 13.88
N ASN A 4 -12.64 -7.73 12.72
CA ASN A 4 -11.71 -7.75 11.61
C ASN A 4 -10.93 -6.42 11.59
N PHE A 5 -9.65 -6.51 11.32
CA PHE A 5 -8.77 -5.35 11.17
C PHE A 5 -8.25 -5.32 9.73
N SER A 6 -8.59 -4.29 9.00
CA SER A 6 -8.02 -3.97 7.69
C SER A 6 -6.96 -2.90 7.88
N ILE A 7 -5.74 -3.18 7.48
CA ILE A 7 -4.58 -2.31 7.68
C ILE A 7 -3.91 -2.03 6.34
N SER A 8 -3.65 -0.76 6.07
CA SER A 8 -2.89 -0.35 4.89
C SER A 8 -1.47 -0.92 4.92
N SER A 9 -0.99 -1.44 3.79
CA SER A 9 0.34 -2.04 3.68
C SER A 9 1.47 -1.03 3.50
N GLY A 10 1.13 0.26 3.38
CA GLY A 10 2.07 1.35 3.18
C GLY A 10 2.11 1.87 1.75
N ASP A 11 2.75 3.02 1.56
CA ASP A 11 2.75 3.79 0.32
C ASP A 11 4.17 4.00 -0.24
N GLU A 12 5.17 3.33 0.34
CA GLU A 12 6.60 3.48 0.05
C GLU A 12 7.22 2.26 -0.64
N GLY A 13 6.39 1.40 -1.25
CA GLY A 13 6.87 0.14 -1.84
C GLY A 13 7.47 -0.78 -0.78
N VAL A 14 8.71 -1.21 -1.01
CA VAL A 14 9.48 -2.08 -0.08
C VAL A 14 10.43 -1.29 0.82
N TYR A 15 10.29 0.04 0.89
CA TYR A 15 11.22 0.92 1.62
C TYR A 15 10.57 1.61 2.82
N GLU A 16 9.61 0.96 3.46
CA GLU A 16 8.85 1.49 4.59
C GLU A 16 9.73 1.99 5.75
N SER A 17 10.78 1.24 6.12
CA SER A 17 11.71 1.64 7.19
C SER A 17 12.50 2.91 6.89
N GLN A 18 12.57 3.31 5.63
CA GLN A 18 13.26 4.51 5.16
C GLN A 18 12.27 5.64 4.83
N GLY A 19 10.96 5.46 5.09
CA GLY A 19 9.89 6.41 4.77
C GLY A 19 9.76 6.71 3.28
N GLY A 20 10.25 5.81 2.42
CA GLY A 20 10.20 5.93 0.97
C GLY A 20 11.05 7.04 0.36
N VAL A 21 11.73 7.88 1.16
CA VAL A 21 12.57 8.97 0.65
C VAL A 21 13.89 8.40 0.16
N LEU A 22 14.04 8.32 -1.16
CA LEU A 22 15.16 7.61 -1.80
C LEU A 22 16.30 8.54 -2.24
N THR A 23 16.04 9.85 -2.38
CA THR A 23 17.08 10.80 -2.82
C THR A 23 17.16 12.02 -1.90
N ASN A 24 18.32 12.70 -1.95
CA ASN A 24 18.44 14.06 -1.41
C ASN A 24 17.83 15.10 -2.37
N SER A 25 17.88 16.37 -1.99
CA SER A 25 17.31 17.49 -2.78
C SER A 25 18.01 17.72 -4.13
N SER A 26 19.25 17.24 -4.30
CA SER A 26 19.97 17.29 -5.59
C SER A 26 19.69 16.09 -6.49
N GLY A 27 18.84 15.14 -6.05
CA GLY A 27 18.45 13.95 -6.80
C GLY A 27 19.42 12.77 -6.65
N THR A 28 20.45 12.89 -5.81
CA THR A 28 21.37 11.79 -5.53
C THR A 28 20.67 10.75 -4.64
N VAL A 29 20.77 9.46 -4.98
CA VAL A 29 20.24 8.36 -4.16
C VAL A 29 21.02 8.31 -2.84
N THR A 30 20.29 8.37 -1.73
CA THR A 30 20.84 8.32 -0.36
C THR A 30 20.28 7.15 0.45
N ALA A 31 19.21 6.52 -0.06
CA ALA A 31 18.62 5.35 0.58
C ALA A 31 19.43 4.09 0.30
N ASP A 32 19.39 3.15 1.23
CA ASP A 32 19.89 1.79 0.99
C ASP A 32 18.84 0.99 0.21
N LEU A 33 19.06 0.85 -1.10
CA LEU A 33 18.16 0.14 -1.99
C LEU A 33 18.14 -1.38 -1.77
N THR A 34 18.96 -1.91 -0.84
CA THR A 34 18.96 -3.33 -0.45
C THR A 34 18.23 -3.59 0.87
N ALA A 35 17.94 -2.54 1.63
CA ALA A 35 17.24 -2.62 2.92
C ALA A 35 15.72 -2.66 2.72
N TYR A 36 15.20 -3.81 2.31
CA TYR A 36 13.76 -4.02 2.15
C TYR A 36 13.05 -4.18 3.49
N SER A 37 11.87 -3.60 3.58
CA SER A 37 11.03 -3.64 4.78
C SER A 37 9.55 -3.57 4.41
N VAL A 38 8.71 -4.06 5.30
CA VAL A 38 7.25 -4.01 5.21
C VAL A 38 6.68 -3.19 6.36
N SER A 39 5.48 -2.66 6.16
CA SER A 39 4.80 -1.81 7.14
C SER A 39 4.29 -2.61 8.34
N GLU A 40 4.43 -2.05 9.54
CA GLU A 40 3.76 -2.46 10.77
C GLU A 40 2.63 -1.47 11.08
N PRO A 41 1.45 -1.92 11.56
CA PRO A 41 1.11 -3.30 11.97
C PRO A 41 0.56 -4.20 10.85
N ALA A 42 0.70 -3.84 9.56
CA ALA A 42 0.19 -4.63 8.45
C ALA A 42 0.82 -6.03 8.34
N ALA A 43 2.08 -6.16 8.79
CA ALA A 43 2.78 -7.45 8.82
C ALA A 43 2.23 -8.44 9.86
N SER A 44 1.41 -7.99 10.81
CA SER A 44 0.79 -8.88 11.78
C SER A 44 0.00 -10.01 11.11
N PRO A 45 0.12 -11.28 11.57
CA PRO A 45 -0.66 -12.39 11.03
C PRO A 45 -2.15 -12.36 11.42
N TYR A 46 -2.56 -11.41 12.24
CA TYR A 46 -3.92 -11.25 12.77
C TYR A 46 -4.74 -10.16 12.08
N VAL A 47 -4.21 -9.54 11.04
CA VAL A 47 -4.87 -8.48 10.29
C VAL A 47 -4.94 -8.84 8.80
N VAL A 48 -5.82 -8.16 8.07
CA VAL A 48 -5.85 -8.19 6.60
C VAL A 48 -5.01 -7.00 6.11
N ALA A 49 -3.89 -7.28 5.46
CA ALA A 49 -3.01 -6.27 4.89
C ALA A 49 -3.52 -5.84 3.52
N MET A 50 -3.79 -4.55 3.37
CA MET A 50 -4.37 -3.96 2.15
C MET A 50 -3.30 -3.30 1.31
N GLY A 51 -3.06 -3.86 0.12
CA GLY A 51 -2.25 -3.24 -0.91
C GLY A 51 -3.04 -2.30 -1.82
N GLY A 52 -2.31 -1.67 -2.74
CA GLY A 52 -2.84 -0.68 -3.66
C GLY A 52 -2.80 -1.10 -5.12
N THR A 53 -3.87 -0.79 -5.85
CA THR A 53 -3.92 -0.86 -7.31
C THR A 53 -4.10 0.52 -7.92
N THR A 54 -3.84 0.62 -9.21
CA THR A 54 -4.29 1.71 -10.08
C THR A 54 -5.46 1.18 -10.88
N LEU A 55 -6.65 1.75 -10.65
CA LEU A 55 -7.87 1.37 -11.33
C LEU A 55 -7.98 2.05 -12.69
N SER A 56 -8.36 1.29 -13.71
CA SER A 56 -8.74 1.79 -15.02
C SER A 56 -10.22 1.55 -15.25
N THR A 57 -10.93 2.57 -15.73
CA THR A 57 -12.36 2.50 -16.04
C THR A 57 -12.65 2.94 -17.47
N ASN A 58 -13.72 2.39 -18.04
CA ASN A 58 -14.33 2.90 -19.26
C ASN A 58 -15.72 3.45 -18.91
N GLY A 59 -15.78 4.77 -18.71
CA GLY A 59 -16.93 5.42 -18.09
C GLY A 59 -17.11 4.91 -16.65
N THR A 60 -18.25 4.27 -16.35
CA THR A 60 -18.54 3.68 -15.04
C THR A 60 -18.23 2.19 -14.93
N THR A 61 -17.64 1.60 -15.97
CA THR A 61 -17.35 0.17 -16.03
C THR A 61 -15.88 -0.09 -15.74
N TRP A 62 -15.59 -1.09 -14.91
CA TRP A 62 -14.24 -1.58 -14.69
C TRP A 62 -13.59 -2.03 -16.02
N ALA A 63 -12.39 -1.59 -16.29
CA ALA A 63 -11.62 -1.96 -17.47
C ALA A 63 -10.34 -2.74 -17.12
N GLY A 64 -9.84 -2.60 -15.91
CA GLY A 64 -8.66 -3.32 -15.44
C GLY A 64 -8.02 -2.67 -14.23
N GLU A 65 -7.06 -3.37 -13.66
CA GLU A 65 -6.24 -2.88 -12.56
C GLU A 65 -4.78 -3.29 -12.78
N THR A 66 -3.87 -2.43 -12.36
CA THR A 66 -2.44 -2.71 -12.29
C THR A 66 -1.95 -2.48 -10.87
N VAL A 67 -0.79 -3.01 -10.52
CA VAL A 67 -0.14 -2.69 -9.24
C VAL A 67 0.11 -1.18 -9.17
N TRP A 68 -0.29 -0.55 -8.06
CA TRP A 68 -0.06 0.88 -7.87
C TRP A 68 1.43 1.18 -7.74
N ASN A 69 1.94 1.98 -8.68
CA ASN A 69 3.30 2.51 -8.67
C ASN A 69 3.34 3.79 -9.52
N GLU A 70 3.39 4.93 -8.86
CA GLU A 70 3.53 6.25 -9.50
C GLU A 70 4.99 6.70 -9.61
N GLY A 71 5.94 5.86 -9.14
CA GLY A 71 7.36 6.15 -9.21
C GLY A 71 7.81 7.20 -8.20
N LEU A 72 8.84 7.94 -8.57
CA LEU A 72 9.44 8.96 -7.70
C LEU A 72 8.82 10.33 -7.94
N ALA A 73 8.29 10.93 -6.89
CA ALA A 73 7.83 12.31 -6.87
C ALA A 73 8.50 13.11 -5.75
N THR A 74 8.40 14.42 -5.79
CA THR A 74 8.85 15.29 -4.69
C THR A 74 8.02 15.01 -3.43
N VAL A 75 8.67 15.06 -2.27
CA VAL A 75 7.98 14.88 -0.98
C VAL A 75 6.88 15.92 -0.80
N SER A 76 7.17 17.19 -1.15
CA SER A 76 6.21 18.28 -1.13
C SER A 76 6.68 19.44 -2.04
N SER A 77 5.89 20.49 -2.13
CA SER A 77 6.28 21.71 -2.85
C SER A 77 7.50 22.42 -2.24
N THR A 78 7.79 22.19 -0.96
CA THR A 78 8.91 22.78 -0.23
C THR A 78 10.04 21.79 0.05
N ASP A 79 9.81 20.51 -0.14
CA ASP A 79 10.80 19.44 0.04
C ASP A 79 11.04 18.74 -1.29
N THR A 80 12.15 19.09 -1.94
CA THR A 80 12.52 18.61 -3.27
C THR A 80 13.15 17.22 -3.30
N ARG A 81 13.38 16.59 -2.15
CA ARG A 81 13.78 15.18 -2.08
C ARG A 81 12.76 14.31 -2.79
N LYS A 82 13.20 13.19 -3.36
CA LYS A 82 12.30 12.27 -4.06
C LYS A 82 11.89 11.12 -3.17
N ARG A 83 10.60 10.89 -3.13
CA ARG A 83 9.95 9.79 -2.44
C ARG A 83 9.31 8.84 -3.46
N LEU A 84 9.38 7.55 -3.20
CA LEU A 84 8.62 6.55 -3.93
C LEU A 84 7.15 6.59 -3.49
N TRP A 85 6.25 6.57 -4.48
CA TRP A 85 4.82 6.41 -4.29
C TRP A 85 4.39 5.10 -4.95
N ALA A 86 4.23 4.07 -4.14
CA ALA A 86 3.86 2.73 -4.60
C ALA A 86 3.26 1.92 -3.45
N THR A 87 2.43 0.94 -3.79
CA THR A 87 1.87 0.04 -2.78
C THR A 87 2.95 -0.64 -1.96
N GLY A 88 2.80 -0.61 -0.65
CA GLY A 88 3.62 -1.39 0.26
C GLY A 88 3.39 -2.89 0.06
N GLY A 89 4.45 -3.66 0.25
CA GLY A 89 4.41 -5.12 0.14
C GLY A 89 5.79 -5.74 0.29
N GLY A 90 5.82 -7.04 0.43
CA GLY A 90 7.08 -7.78 0.58
C GLY A 90 6.98 -8.88 1.63
N VAL A 91 8.14 -9.34 2.09
CA VAL A 91 8.28 -10.41 3.07
C VAL A 91 8.73 -9.82 4.40
N SER A 92 7.98 -10.11 5.48
CA SER A 92 8.37 -9.69 6.83
C SER A 92 9.66 -10.41 7.25
N SER A 93 10.59 -9.67 7.85
CA SER A 93 11.79 -10.25 8.46
C SER A 93 11.50 -10.90 9.83
N PHE A 94 10.42 -10.50 10.48
CA PHE A 94 10.07 -10.91 11.85
C PHE A 94 8.93 -11.92 11.89
N GLU A 95 7.80 -11.62 11.27
CA GLU A 95 6.57 -12.39 11.39
C GLU A 95 6.63 -13.70 10.61
N THR A 96 6.12 -14.76 11.23
CA THR A 96 5.99 -16.08 10.61
C THR A 96 4.74 -16.13 9.73
N ALA A 97 4.83 -16.81 8.59
CA ALA A 97 3.67 -17.01 7.72
C ALA A 97 2.55 -17.75 8.48
N PRO A 98 1.33 -17.21 8.51
CA PRO A 98 0.20 -17.94 9.09
C PRO A 98 -0.19 -19.14 8.22
N SER A 99 -0.83 -20.14 8.81
CA SER A 99 -1.18 -21.40 8.13
C SER A 99 -2.05 -21.20 6.87
N TRP A 100 -2.92 -20.23 6.87
CA TRP A 100 -3.74 -19.90 5.69
C TRP A 100 -2.89 -19.38 4.53
N GLN A 101 -1.81 -18.66 4.81
CA GLN A 101 -0.90 -18.14 3.77
C GLN A 101 0.01 -19.25 3.22
N THR A 102 0.53 -20.12 4.08
CA THR A 102 1.29 -21.30 3.63
C THR A 102 0.41 -22.29 2.86
N ALA A 103 -0.87 -22.40 3.18
CA ALA A 103 -1.82 -23.21 2.42
C ALA A 103 -2.07 -22.65 1.01
N ALA A 104 -2.12 -21.32 0.87
CA ALA A 104 -2.38 -20.65 -0.41
C ALA A 104 -1.12 -20.55 -1.30
N LEU A 105 0.06 -20.26 -0.71
CA LEU A 105 1.29 -19.93 -1.42
C LEU A 105 2.32 -21.07 -1.43
N GLY A 106 2.08 -22.13 -0.67
CA GLY A 106 2.98 -23.27 -0.56
C GLY A 106 3.82 -23.27 0.72
N SER A 107 4.25 -24.46 1.13
CA SER A 107 4.99 -24.69 2.39
C SER A 107 6.41 -24.07 2.42
N SER A 108 6.94 -23.64 1.28
CA SER A 108 8.21 -22.91 1.20
C SER A 108 8.11 -21.48 1.74
N VAL A 109 6.90 -20.93 1.83
CA VAL A 109 6.67 -19.60 2.40
C VAL A 109 6.63 -19.72 3.92
N THR A 110 7.72 -19.34 4.57
CA THR A 110 7.89 -19.47 6.03
C THR A 110 7.69 -18.14 6.75
N LYS A 111 7.72 -17.03 6.02
CA LYS A 111 7.55 -15.67 6.55
C LYS A 111 6.28 -15.04 6.01
N ARG A 112 5.69 -14.15 6.80
CA ARG A 112 4.51 -13.35 6.43
C ARG A 112 4.81 -12.54 5.17
N VAL A 113 3.95 -12.65 4.17
CA VAL A 113 4.02 -11.92 2.89
C VAL A 113 2.85 -10.94 2.81
N LEU A 114 3.09 -9.72 2.36
CA LEU A 114 2.11 -8.64 2.18
C LEU A 114 2.04 -8.22 0.71
N PRO A 115 0.89 -7.66 0.26
CA PRO A 115 -0.40 -7.59 0.96
C PRO A 115 -1.18 -8.90 0.83
N ASP A 116 -2.34 -9.01 1.52
CA ASP A 116 -3.27 -10.14 1.38
C ASP A 116 -4.24 -9.93 0.24
N VAL A 117 -4.73 -8.70 0.12
CA VAL A 117 -5.64 -8.23 -0.92
C VAL A 117 -5.25 -6.81 -1.32
N ALA A 118 -5.70 -6.35 -2.47
CA ALA A 118 -5.45 -5.00 -2.95
C ALA A 118 -6.74 -4.35 -3.47
N PHE A 119 -6.78 -3.03 -3.41
CA PHE A 119 -7.87 -2.23 -3.92
C PHE A 119 -7.33 -0.89 -4.43
N ASP A 120 -8.17 -0.06 -5.09
CA ASP A 120 -7.72 1.20 -5.66
C ASP A 120 -7.03 2.11 -4.64
N ALA A 121 -5.85 2.58 -4.98
CA ALA A 121 -4.98 3.40 -4.13
C ALA A 121 -4.25 4.51 -4.89
N ALA A 122 -4.17 4.44 -6.22
CA ALA A 122 -3.49 5.47 -6.99
C ALA A 122 -4.24 6.81 -6.90
N GLN A 123 -3.50 7.93 -6.78
CA GLN A 123 -4.16 9.24 -6.80
C GLN A 123 -4.86 9.54 -8.12
N SER A 124 -4.34 9.01 -9.23
CA SER A 124 -4.90 9.19 -10.57
C SER A 124 -6.27 8.54 -10.75
N SER A 125 -6.58 7.49 -10.01
CA SER A 125 -7.87 6.77 -10.01
C SER A 125 -8.63 6.90 -8.68
N GLY A 126 -8.06 7.59 -7.70
CA GLY A 126 -8.51 7.65 -6.31
C GLY A 126 -9.88 8.30 -6.10
N ALA A 127 -10.32 8.26 -4.86
CA ALA A 127 -11.63 8.76 -4.49
C ALA A 127 -11.67 10.30 -4.43
N GLN A 128 -12.78 10.86 -4.91
CA GLN A 128 -13.09 12.29 -4.73
C GLN A 128 -13.76 12.48 -3.37
N ILE A 129 -13.20 13.37 -2.57
CA ILE A 129 -13.79 13.79 -1.28
C ILE A 129 -14.03 15.29 -1.27
N VAL A 130 -14.93 15.76 -0.41
CA VAL A 130 -15.09 17.18 -0.11
C VAL A 130 -14.44 17.45 1.25
N TYR A 131 -13.44 18.31 1.26
CA TYR A 131 -12.74 18.71 2.47
C TYR A 131 -12.60 20.22 2.50
N GLN A 132 -12.94 20.86 3.63
CA GLN A 132 -12.93 22.33 3.79
C GLN A 132 -13.65 23.11 2.67
N GLY A 133 -14.76 22.55 2.16
CA GLY A 133 -15.57 23.17 1.11
C GLY A 133 -15.06 23.01 -0.32
N GLY A 134 -13.98 22.27 -0.55
CA GLY A 134 -13.42 22.00 -1.87
C GLY A 134 -13.31 20.50 -2.19
N PRO A 135 -13.30 20.13 -3.48
CA PRO A 135 -13.06 18.74 -3.89
C PRO A 135 -11.55 18.42 -3.83
N TYR A 136 -11.24 17.24 -3.32
CA TYR A 136 -9.89 16.67 -3.29
C TYR A 136 -9.90 15.23 -3.80
N ALA A 137 -8.89 14.86 -4.60
CA ALA A 137 -8.63 13.46 -4.91
C ALA A 137 -7.69 12.90 -3.83
N ILE A 138 -8.05 11.75 -3.27
CA ILE A 138 -7.23 11.04 -2.30
C ILE A 138 -6.87 9.65 -2.81
N GLY A 139 -5.71 9.16 -2.42
CA GLY A 139 -5.20 7.84 -2.76
C GLY A 139 -4.46 7.22 -1.57
N GLY A 140 -3.55 6.31 -1.87
CA GLY A 140 -2.77 5.55 -0.91
C GLY A 140 -3.46 4.25 -0.49
N THR A 141 -2.70 3.31 0.06
CA THR A 141 -3.25 2.10 0.69
C THR A 141 -4.16 2.45 1.88
N SER A 142 -4.03 3.69 2.39
CA SER A 142 -4.94 4.29 3.38
C SER A 142 -6.35 4.56 2.86
N LEU A 143 -6.55 4.67 1.52
CA LEU A 143 -7.86 4.68 0.88
C LEU A 143 -8.38 3.24 0.69
N ALA A 144 -7.56 2.35 0.18
CA ALA A 144 -7.93 0.95 -0.08
C ALA A 144 -8.45 0.24 1.19
N SER A 145 -7.80 0.47 2.33
CA SER A 145 -8.10 -0.21 3.58
C SER A 145 -9.54 0.03 4.09
N PRO A 146 -10.05 1.26 4.26
CA PRO A 146 -11.41 1.50 4.72
C PRO A 146 -12.48 1.11 3.67
N LEU A 147 -12.17 1.19 2.37
CA LEU A 147 -13.11 0.77 1.32
C LEU A 147 -13.40 -0.73 1.41
N VAL A 148 -12.35 -1.56 1.53
CA VAL A 148 -12.52 -3.01 1.71
C VAL A 148 -13.15 -3.33 3.06
N ALA A 149 -12.80 -2.63 4.14
CA ALA A 149 -13.47 -2.79 5.44
C ALA A 149 -14.97 -2.52 5.34
N GLY A 150 -15.38 -1.50 4.56
CA GLY A 150 -16.79 -1.21 4.28
C GLY A 150 -17.49 -2.34 3.51
N ILE A 151 -16.84 -2.90 2.49
CA ILE A 151 -17.35 -4.05 1.74
C ILE A 151 -17.52 -5.27 2.66
N MET A 152 -16.50 -5.57 3.47
CA MET A 152 -16.55 -6.70 4.42
C MET A 152 -17.62 -6.51 5.51
N ALA A 153 -18.00 -5.28 5.84
CA ALA A 153 -19.08 -5.01 6.81
C ALA A 153 -20.48 -5.24 6.23
N LEU A 154 -20.61 -5.33 4.92
CA LEU A 154 -21.88 -5.61 4.23
C LEU A 154 -22.10 -7.10 3.96
N ALA A 155 -21.05 -7.91 4.10
CA ALA A 155 -21.12 -9.37 3.91
C ALA A 155 -21.45 -10.10 5.22
#